data_f3270c613431074a0d9f92b3bc75fe36
#
_entry.id   f3270c613431074a0d9f92b3bc75fe36
#
_cell.length_a   1.000
_cell.length_b   1.000
_cell.length_c   1.000
_cell.angle_alpha   90.00
_cell.angle_beta   90.00
_cell.angle_gamma   90.00
#
_symmetry.space_group_name_H-M   'P 1'
#
loop_
_entity.id
_entity.type
_entity.pdbx_description
1 polymer ?
#
loop_
_entity_poly.entity_id
_entity_poly.type
_entity_poly.pdbx_seq_one_letter_code
_entity_poly.pdbx_strand_id
1 'polypeptide(L)'
;MAHSWFATRLRALGSVAALSLTAFATLPSAAHAASITLYNAQHEQVVNLLAKDFEKQSGISVKIRNGEGPALAAQIVAEGTASPADVYFTENSPELMLLEEKGLLAKTDATTLATVPARFNSPSGAWVAVTARESVLAYNTAKLQPAQLPQSALDLAKPEWKGKVGIAPSDADFLPLVSAVLALKGEEQTLAWLKGLKTNSQIFDDDEGVVAAVNRGAVATGLINNYYWSRLHAEIGDAKTRSAIYHFGHGDVGALVNVSGAGVLKSAHNADGAQKFLAYLVGERAQQLMANSHVMFEYPLHAGVAPDPALKPFAELTPPALTIQQLGDDSQAGKLLRQAGLL
;
A
#
# COMPACT_ATOMS: atom_id res chain seq x y z
N MET A 1 -34.40 69.52 -77.58
CA MET A 1 -33.39 70.43 -78.15
C MET A 1 -32.06 70.03 -77.63
N ALA A 2 -31.22 69.74 -78.57
CA ALA A 2 -29.79 69.99 -78.68
C ALA A 2 -28.87 69.36 -77.61
N HIS A 3 -28.11 68.46 -78.06
CA HIS A 3 -26.70 68.42 -78.46
C HIS A 3 -25.70 68.43 -77.29
N SER A 4 -24.62 67.73 -77.20
CA SER A 4 -23.79 66.88 -78.08
C SER A 4 -22.45 66.67 -77.31
N TRP A 5 -21.82 65.57 -77.60
CA TRP A 5 -20.40 65.34 -77.92
C TRP A 5 -19.34 65.01 -76.83
N PHE A 6 -18.74 63.82 -77.03
CA PHE A 6 -17.36 63.36 -77.08
C PHE A 6 -16.41 63.64 -75.88
N ALA A 7 -15.79 62.66 -75.36
CA ALA A 7 -14.49 62.14 -75.82
C ALA A 7 -13.91 61.07 -74.95
N THR A 8 -13.39 60.08 -75.59
CA THR A 8 -12.61 58.94 -75.18
C THR A 8 -11.33 59.33 -74.47
N ARG A 9 -10.97 58.64 -73.37
CA ARG A 9 -9.54 58.30 -73.06
C ARG A 9 -9.43 57.03 -72.24
N LEU A 10 -8.79 56.01 -72.84
CA LEU A 10 -8.20 54.82 -72.17
C LEU A 10 -7.17 55.28 -71.18
N ARG A 11 -7.20 54.74 -70.00
CA ARG A 11 -6.01 54.55 -69.19
C ARG A 11 -6.12 53.19 -68.46
N ALA A 12 -5.17 52.33 -68.80
CA ALA A 12 -4.90 51.06 -68.10
C ALA A 12 -4.36 51.41 -66.73
N LEU A 13 -4.87 50.71 -65.71
CA LEU A 13 -4.29 50.73 -64.39
C LEU A 13 -4.26 49.26 -63.86
N GLY A 14 -3.07 48.90 -63.56
CA GLY A 14 -2.70 47.56 -63.18
C GLY A 14 -3.34 47.10 -61.88
N SER A 15 -3.70 45.83 -61.87
CA SER A 15 -4.18 45.10 -60.70
C SER A 15 -3.00 44.82 -59.75
N VAL A 16 -2.99 45.51 -58.61
CA VAL A 16 -2.13 45.11 -57.47
C VAL A 16 -2.88 44.05 -56.68
N ALA A 17 -2.48 42.81 -56.86
CA ALA A 17 -2.94 41.69 -56.00
C ALA A 17 -2.24 41.84 -54.64
N ALA A 18 -2.97 42.27 -53.62
CA ALA A 18 -2.55 42.23 -52.24
C ALA A 18 -2.65 40.77 -51.74
N LEU A 19 -1.49 40.05 -51.67
CA LEU A 19 -1.40 38.78 -50.94
C LEU A 19 -1.51 39.09 -49.45
N SER A 20 -2.69 38.85 -48.86
CA SER A 20 -2.84 38.81 -47.41
C SER A 20 -2.27 37.50 -46.87
N LEU A 21 -1.01 37.55 -46.34
CA LEU A 21 -0.42 36.47 -45.54
C LEU A 21 -1.20 36.43 -44.22
N THR A 22 -2.17 35.54 -44.10
CA THR A 22 -2.73 35.13 -42.81
C THR A 22 -1.71 34.27 -42.07
N ALA A 23 -0.94 34.90 -41.18
CA ALA A 23 -0.12 34.18 -40.22
C ALA A 23 -1.07 33.43 -39.26
N PHE A 24 -1.22 32.13 -39.45
CA PHE A 24 -1.82 31.27 -38.46
C PHE A 24 -0.86 31.23 -37.26
N ALA A 25 -1.12 32.07 -36.27
CA ALA A 25 -0.50 31.95 -34.96
C ALA A 25 -1.03 30.63 -34.36
N THR A 26 -0.21 29.57 -34.43
CA THR A 26 -0.41 28.38 -33.64
C THR A 26 -0.23 28.78 -32.17
N LEU A 27 -1.35 29.08 -31.50
CA LEU A 27 -1.36 29.19 -30.05
C LEU A 27 -0.84 27.84 -29.53
N PRO A 28 0.21 27.84 -28.67
CA PRO A 28 0.59 26.60 -28.02
C PRO A 28 -0.63 26.12 -27.24
N SER A 29 -1.17 24.97 -27.62
CA SER A 29 -2.15 24.27 -26.81
C SER A 29 -1.50 24.14 -25.43
N ALA A 30 -2.09 24.78 -24.42
CA ALA A 30 -1.65 24.56 -23.05
C ALA A 30 -1.80 23.04 -22.82
N ALA A 31 -0.67 22.33 -22.93
CA ALA A 31 -0.64 20.92 -22.57
C ALA A 31 -1.13 20.89 -21.12
N HIS A 32 -2.35 20.41 -20.89
CA HIS A 32 -2.79 20.10 -19.52
C HIS A 32 -1.71 19.20 -18.95
N ALA A 33 -1.08 19.66 -17.88
CA ALA A 33 -0.08 18.86 -17.19
C ALA A 33 -0.72 17.48 -16.94
N ALA A 34 -0.09 16.44 -17.45
CA ALA A 34 -0.60 15.09 -17.29
C ALA A 34 -0.79 14.81 -15.79
N SER A 35 -1.88 14.23 -15.38
CA SER A 35 -2.14 13.91 -13.98
C SER A 35 -2.63 12.48 -13.84
N ILE A 36 -2.39 11.90 -12.67
CA ILE A 36 -2.99 10.64 -12.22
C ILE A 36 -3.77 10.88 -10.93
N THR A 37 -4.81 10.08 -10.72
CA THR A 37 -5.57 10.02 -9.46
C THR A 37 -5.15 8.77 -8.72
N LEU A 38 -4.56 8.96 -7.54
CA LEU A 38 -4.11 7.90 -6.65
C LEU A 38 -5.11 7.71 -5.51
N TYR A 39 -5.72 6.53 -5.41
CA TYR A 39 -6.40 6.09 -4.20
C TYR A 39 -5.36 5.45 -3.30
N ASN A 40 -5.10 6.10 -2.17
CA ASN A 40 -4.00 5.78 -1.28
C ASN A 40 -4.49 5.26 0.07
N ALA A 41 -4.09 4.03 0.38
CA ALA A 41 -4.23 3.39 1.67
C ALA A 41 -2.85 2.97 2.23
N GLN A 42 -1.83 3.76 1.93
CA GLN A 42 -0.49 3.64 2.51
C GLN A 42 -0.20 4.94 3.29
N HIS A 43 0.81 4.94 4.14
CA HIS A 43 1.16 6.07 5.02
C HIS A 43 1.24 7.40 4.29
N GLU A 44 0.30 8.31 4.60
CA GLU A 44 0.11 9.58 3.89
C GLU A 44 1.37 10.42 3.80
N GLN A 45 2.16 10.48 4.87
CA GLN A 45 3.38 11.30 4.94
C GLN A 45 4.40 10.86 3.89
N VAL A 46 4.59 9.55 3.75
CA VAL A 46 5.54 8.98 2.79
C VAL A 46 5.01 9.08 1.38
N VAL A 47 3.72 8.80 1.16
CA VAL A 47 3.12 8.91 -0.17
C VAL A 47 3.14 10.35 -0.69
N ASN A 48 2.93 11.35 0.18
CA ASN A 48 3.07 12.75 -0.18
C ASN A 48 4.53 13.10 -0.61
N LEU A 49 5.53 12.51 0.04
CA LEU A 49 6.93 12.67 -0.35
C LEU A 49 7.20 12.02 -1.72
N LEU A 50 6.74 10.78 -1.91
CA LEU A 50 6.90 10.03 -3.16
C LEU A 50 6.19 10.72 -4.33
N ALA A 51 4.96 11.20 -4.13
CA ALA A 51 4.21 11.92 -5.14
C ALA A 51 4.93 13.19 -5.61
N LYS A 52 5.42 14.02 -4.68
CA LYS A 52 6.18 15.22 -5.01
C LYS A 52 7.48 14.91 -5.75
N ASP A 53 8.19 13.83 -5.37
CA ASP A 53 9.40 13.41 -6.06
C ASP A 53 9.09 12.88 -7.47
N PHE A 54 8.04 12.10 -7.63
CA PHE A 54 7.57 11.62 -8.93
C PHE A 54 7.15 12.77 -9.86
N GLU A 55 6.36 13.72 -9.34
CA GLU A 55 5.96 14.93 -10.10
C GLU A 55 7.17 15.69 -10.62
N LYS A 56 8.20 15.87 -9.76
CA LYS A 56 9.44 16.56 -10.14
C LYS A 56 10.20 15.84 -11.25
N GLN A 57 10.19 14.50 -11.26
CA GLN A 57 10.92 13.71 -12.24
C GLN A 57 10.16 13.52 -13.55
N SER A 58 8.86 13.33 -13.49
CA SER A 58 8.02 12.92 -14.62
C SER A 58 7.24 14.08 -15.26
N GLY A 59 7.02 15.18 -14.53
CA GLY A 59 6.09 16.23 -14.91
C GLY A 59 4.61 15.82 -14.80
N ILE A 60 4.31 14.65 -14.22
CA ILE A 60 2.95 14.12 -14.03
C ILE A 60 2.51 14.44 -12.61
N SER A 61 1.43 15.20 -12.44
CA SER A 61 0.91 15.51 -11.12
C SER A 61 0.12 14.33 -10.52
N VAL A 62 0.16 14.19 -9.19
CA VAL A 62 -0.52 13.11 -8.46
C VAL A 62 -1.61 13.71 -7.59
N LYS A 63 -2.88 13.42 -7.91
CA LYS A 63 -4.03 13.78 -7.08
C LYS A 63 -4.30 12.63 -6.12
N ILE A 64 -4.05 12.85 -4.83
CA ILE A 64 -4.15 11.81 -3.82
C ILE A 64 -5.52 11.87 -3.14
N ARG A 65 -6.16 10.72 -3.01
CA ARG A 65 -7.30 10.48 -2.13
C ARG A 65 -6.90 9.42 -1.10
N ASN A 66 -6.76 9.85 0.15
CA ASN A 66 -6.45 8.96 1.26
C ASN A 66 -7.70 8.30 1.83
N GLY A 67 -7.53 7.10 2.37
CA GLY A 67 -8.57 6.33 3.06
C GLY A 67 -8.07 4.95 3.49
N GLU A 68 -8.88 4.26 4.27
CA GLU A 68 -8.60 2.91 4.72
C GLU A 68 -8.63 1.91 3.55
N GLY A 69 -7.70 0.94 3.54
CA GLY A 69 -7.53 -0.02 2.46
C GLY A 69 -8.81 -0.75 2.07
N PRO A 70 -9.48 -1.46 2.99
CA PRO A 70 -10.72 -2.16 2.67
C PRO A 70 -11.85 -1.23 2.20
N ALA A 71 -11.93 0.00 2.74
CA ALA A 71 -12.95 0.96 2.35
C ALA A 71 -12.73 1.49 0.93
N LEU A 72 -11.48 1.86 0.57
CA LEU A 72 -11.14 2.29 -0.79
C LEU A 72 -11.28 1.16 -1.80
N ALA A 73 -10.88 -0.07 -1.46
CA ALA A 73 -11.08 -1.22 -2.33
C ALA A 73 -12.58 -1.49 -2.58
N ALA A 74 -13.41 -1.47 -1.54
CA ALA A 74 -14.87 -1.59 -1.67
C ALA A 74 -15.46 -0.46 -2.52
N GLN A 75 -14.96 0.77 -2.37
CA GLN A 75 -15.37 1.90 -3.19
C GLN A 75 -15.02 1.67 -4.66
N ILE A 76 -13.80 1.23 -4.98
CA ILE A 76 -13.38 0.92 -6.36
C ILE A 76 -14.29 -0.17 -6.96
N VAL A 77 -14.63 -1.21 -6.17
CA VAL A 77 -15.57 -2.25 -6.61
C VAL A 77 -16.95 -1.66 -6.93
N ALA A 78 -17.46 -0.75 -6.10
CA ALA A 78 -18.75 -0.09 -6.32
C ALA A 78 -18.73 0.87 -7.53
N GLU A 79 -17.64 1.60 -7.73
CA GLU A 79 -17.44 2.51 -8.86
C GLU A 79 -17.25 1.75 -10.19
N GLY A 80 -16.64 0.57 -10.15
CA GLY A 80 -16.40 -0.28 -11.32
C GLY A 80 -15.63 0.46 -12.43
N THR A 81 -16.15 0.43 -13.65
CA THR A 81 -15.56 1.11 -14.82
C THR A 81 -15.67 2.63 -14.78
N ALA A 82 -16.45 3.19 -13.85
CA ALA A 82 -16.61 4.64 -13.65
C ALA A 82 -15.67 5.19 -12.56
N SER A 83 -14.80 4.35 -11.99
CA SER A 83 -13.85 4.81 -10.98
C SER A 83 -12.92 5.90 -11.54
N PRO A 84 -12.79 7.04 -10.85
CA PRO A 84 -11.87 8.09 -11.25
C PRO A 84 -10.40 7.79 -10.87
N ALA A 85 -10.15 6.69 -10.16
CA ALA A 85 -8.81 6.30 -9.79
C ALA A 85 -8.03 5.75 -10.98
N ASP A 86 -6.79 6.19 -11.14
CA ASP A 86 -5.81 5.62 -12.07
C ASP A 86 -4.98 4.53 -11.39
N VAL A 87 -4.61 4.75 -10.12
CA VAL A 87 -3.80 3.85 -9.31
C VAL A 87 -4.47 3.61 -7.96
N TYR A 88 -4.41 2.37 -7.48
CA TYR A 88 -4.67 2.01 -6.10
C TYR A 88 -3.35 1.56 -5.46
N PHE A 89 -3.00 2.15 -4.31
CA PHE A 89 -1.81 1.81 -3.52
C PHE A 89 -2.24 1.54 -2.08
N THR A 90 -1.91 0.36 -1.56
CA THR A 90 -2.36 -0.10 -0.24
C THR A 90 -1.23 -0.76 0.54
N GLU A 91 -1.38 -0.79 1.85
CA GLU A 91 -0.47 -1.50 2.77
C GLU A 91 -0.60 -3.02 2.66
N ASN A 92 -1.76 -3.54 2.26
CA ASN A 92 -2.06 -4.97 2.35
C ASN A 92 -2.38 -5.61 1.00
N SER A 93 -1.86 -6.81 0.76
CA SER A 93 -2.08 -7.56 -0.48
C SER A 93 -3.54 -8.04 -0.68
N PRO A 94 -4.34 -8.36 0.35
CA PRO A 94 -5.71 -8.87 0.17
C PRO A 94 -6.63 -7.92 -0.59
N GLU A 95 -6.51 -6.60 -0.40
CA GLU A 95 -7.31 -5.63 -1.14
C GLU A 95 -6.96 -5.63 -2.64
N LEU A 96 -5.69 -5.84 -2.97
CA LEU A 96 -5.25 -5.99 -4.35
C LEU A 96 -5.75 -7.30 -4.97
N MET A 97 -5.74 -8.37 -4.18
CA MET A 97 -6.31 -9.67 -4.58
C MET A 97 -7.81 -9.54 -4.87
N LEU A 98 -8.57 -8.85 -4.02
CA LEU A 98 -9.99 -8.55 -4.26
C LEU A 98 -10.20 -7.83 -5.60
N LEU A 99 -9.44 -6.75 -5.87
CA LEU A 99 -9.57 -6.00 -7.11
C LEU A 99 -9.15 -6.81 -8.33
N GLU A 100 -8.12 -7.66 -8.20
CA GLU A 100 -7.68 -8.59 -9.23
C GLU A 100 -8.77 -9.61 -9.56
N GLU A 101 -9.37 -10.27 -8.55
CA GLU A 101 -10.46 -11.25 -8.70
C GLU A 101 -11.70 -10.63 -9.33
N LYS A 102 -12.00 -9.37 -9.02
CA LYS A 102 -13.08 -8.61 -9.67
C LYS A 102 -12.72 -8.15 -11.08
N GLY A 103 -11.49 -8.39 -11.53
CA GLY A 103 -11.03 -8.02 -12.85
C GLY A 103 -10.93 -6.52 -13.08
N LEU A 104 -10.73 -5.73 -12.02
CA LEU A 104 -10.69 -4.26 -12.07
C LEU A 104 -9.29 -3.69 -12.33
N LEU A 105 -8.24 -4.49 -12.15
CA LEU A 105 -6.85 -4.09 -12.40
C LEU A 105 -6.40 -4.41 -13.83
N ALA A 106 -5.65 -3.50 -14.42
CA ALA A 106 -4.94 -3.70 -15.67
C ALA A 106 -3.66 -4.53 -15.43
N LYS A 107 -3.04 -5.03 -16.49
CA LYS A 107 -1.72 -5.66 -16.39
C LYS A 107 -0.66 -4.61 -16.07
N THR A 108 0.21 -4.93 -15.13
CA THR A 108 1.43 -4.17 -14.84
C THR A 108 2.50 -4.50 -15.87
N ASP A 109 3.29 -3.52 -16.26
CA ASP A 109 4.39 -3.70 -17.21
C ASP A 109 5.38 -4.78 -16.72
N ALA A 110 5.79 -5.67 -17.62
CA ALA A 110 6.68 -6.78 -17.30
C ALA A 110 8.02 -6.32 -16.70
N THR A 111 8.55 -5.18 -17.16
CA THR A 111 9.78 -4.58 -16.64
C THR A 111 9.61 -4.12 -15.18
N THR A 112 8.46 -3.55 -14.83
CA THR A 112 8.10 -3.15 -13.46
C THR A 112 7.99 -4.38 -12.56
N LEU A 113 7.29 -5.42 -13.00
CA LEU A 113 7.17 -6.68 -12.24
C LEU A 113 8.52 -7.36 -12.01
N ALA A 114 9.45 -7.29 -12.96
CA ALA A 114 10.78 -7.91 -12.85
C ALA A 114 11.70 -7.21 -11.84
N THR A 115 11.37 -6.00 -11.39
CA THR A 115 12.16 -5.25 -10.39
C THR A 115 12.04 -5.83 -8.98
N VAL A 116 10.95 -6.57 -8.72
CA VAL A 116 10.60 -7.13 -7.41
C VAL A 116 10.61 -8.66 -7.49
N PRO A 117 11.03 -9.39 -6.43
CA PRO A 117 10.99 -10.85 -6.44
C PRO A 117 9.59 -11.37 -6.75
N ALA A 118 9.49 -12.25 -7.77
CA ALA A 118 8.22 -12.71 -8.35
C ALA A 118 7.22 -13.28 -7.32
N ARG A 119 7.72 -13.89 -6.23
CA ARG A 119 6.90 -14.47 -5.16
C ARG A 119 6.01 -13.45 -4.43
N PHE A 120 6.32 -12.16 -4.55
CA PHE A 120 5.57 -11.09 -3.87
C PHE A 120 4.59 -10.37 -4.79
N ASN A 121 4.71 -10.55 -6.11
CA ASN A 121 3.82 -9.92 -7.08
C ASN A 121 2.52 -10.69 -7.26
N SER A 122 1.54 -10.02 -7.87
CA SER A 122 0.33 -10.66 -8.37
C SER A 122 0.64 -11.90 -9.21
N PRO A 123 0.01 -13.05 -8.93
CA PRO A 123 0.18 -14.26 -9.75
C PRO A 123 -0.18 -14.04 -11.24
N SER A 124 -1.14 -13.14 -11.51
CA SER A 124 -1.54 -12.80 -12.87
C SER A 124 -0.79 -11.60 -13.46
N GLY A 125 0.03 -10.90 -12.66
CA GLY A 125 0.71 -9.68 -13.06
C GLY A 125 -0.21 -8.44 -13.08
N ALA A 126 -1.28 -8.41 -12.29
CA ALA A 126 -2.21 -7.29 -12.24
C ALA A 126 -1.77 -6.16 -11.30
N TRP A 127 -0.84 -6.43 -10.40
CA TRP A 127 -0.28 -5.45 -9.47
C TRP A 127 1.15 -5.84 -9.09
N VAL A 128 1.92 -4.90 -8.57
CA VAL A 128 3.29 -5.08 -8.12
C VAL A 128 3.40 -4.81 -6.62
N ALA A 129 4.16 -5.65 -5.91
CA ALA A 129 4.52 -5.39 -4.52
C ALA A 129 5.51 -4.21 -4.45
N VAL A 130 5.39 -3.41 -3.39
CA VAL A 130 6.23 -2.21 -3.20
C VAL A 130 7.18 -2.38 -2.03
N THR A 131 6.66 -2.71 -0.85
CA THR A 131 7.44 -2.98 0.37
C THR A 131 6.90 -4.21 1.07
N ALA A 132 7.64 -4.74 2.03
CA ALA A 132 7.21 -5.86 2.86
C ALA A 132 7.28 -5.51 4.35
N ARG A 133 6.47 -6.20 5.17
CA ARG A 133 6.48 -6.12 6.62
C ARG A 133 6.26 -7.49 7.23
N GLU A 134 6.67 -7.63 8.49
CA GLU A 134 6.57 -8.87 9.23
C GLU A 134 5.58 -8.71 10.39
N SER A 135 4.70 -9.68 10.58
CA SER A 135 3.97 -9.81 11.84
C SER A 135 4.95 -10.23 12.94
N VAL A 136 4.86 -9.60 14.10
CA VAL A 136 5.75 -9.82 15.24
C VAL A 136 4.96 -9.80 16.55
N LEU A 137 5.61 -10.24 17.63
CA LEU A 137 5.08 -10.05 18.97
C LEU A 137 5.82 -8.91 19.67
N ALA A 138 5.15 -7.80 19.95
CA ALA A 138 5.66 -6.83 20.93
C ALA A 138 5.53 -7.41 22.34
N TYR A 139 6.53 -7.22 23.20
CA TYR A 139 6.45 -7.63 24.60
C TYR A 139 7.07 -6.59 25.53
N ASN A 140 6.53 -6.48 26.75
CA ASN A 140 7.06 -5.60 27.78
C ASN A 140 8.23 -6.30 28.49
N THR A 141 9.42 -5.72 28.43
CA THR A 141 10.68 -6.29 28.94
C THR A 141 10.77 -6.37 30.47
N ALA A 142 9.92 -5.61 31.17
CA ALA A 142 9.81 -5.71 32.63
C ALA A 142 8.83 -6.81 33.08
N LYS A 143 7.95 -7.28 32.20
CA LYS A 143 6.94 -8.31 32.51
C LYS A 143 7.33 -9.71 32.03
N LEU A 144 8.06 -9.81 30.94
CA LEU A 144 8.43 -11.07 30.30
C LEU A 144 9.91 -11.07 29.92
N GLN A 145 10.53 -12.22 30.11
CA GLN A 145 11.87 -12.50 29.59
C GLN A 145 11.76 -13.30 28.29
N PRO A 146 12.76 -13.26 27.39
CA PRO A 146 12.73 -13.97 26.11
C PRO A 146 12.38 -15.47 26.22
N ALA A 147 12.84 -16.16 27.27
CA ALA A 147 12.54 -17.58 27.49
C ALA A 147 11.06 -17.86 27.86
N GLN A 148 10.28 -16.83 28.18
CA GLN A 148 8.88 -16.94 28.57
C GLN A 148 7.93 -16.63 27.39
N LEU A 149 8.49 -16.21 26.24
CA LEU A 149 7.71 -15.86 25.07
C LEU A 149 7.12 -17.11 24.38
N PRO A 150 5.98 -16.99 23.70
CA PRO A 150 5.37 -18.13 23.05
C PRO A 150 6.21 -18.61 21.87
N GLN A 151 6.19 -19.91 21.60
CA GLN A 151 6.89 -20.47 20.44
C GLN A 151 6.09 -20.23 19.13
N SER A 152 4.79 -20.02 19.24
CA SER A 152 3.87 -19.77 18.12
C SER A 152 2.89 -18.67 18.48
N ALA A 153 2.46 -17.89 17.50
CA ALA A 153 1.34 -16.96 17.65
C ALA A 153 0.04 -17.68 18.06
N LEU A 154 -0.08 -18.96 17.71
CA LEU A 154 -1.23 -19.78 18.10
C LEU A 154 -1.28 -20.06 19.63
N ASP A 155 -0.12 -20.04 20.29
CA ASP A 155 -0.05 -20.26 21.74
C ASP A 155 -0.75 -19.16 22.54
N LEU A 156 -0.87 -17.96 22.00
CA LEU A 156 -1.53 -16.82 22.64
C LEU A 156 -3.02 -17.07 22.95
N ALA A 157 -3.63 -18.06 22.31
CA ALA A 157 -4.98 -18.52 22.61
C ALA A 157 -5.06 -19.46 23.84
N LYS A 158 -3.91 -19.94 24.36
CA LYS A 158 -3.88 -20.85 25.52
C LYS A 158 -4.17 -20.11 26.83
N PRO A 159 -4.72 -20.81 27.85
CA PRO A 159 -5.15 -20.17 29.11
C PRO A 159 -4.07 -19.40 29.87
N GLU A 160 -2.79 -19.77 29.75
CA GLU A 160 -1.67 -19.09 30.42
C GLU A 160 -1.46 -17.65 29.94
N TRP A 161 -2.04 -17.29 28.79
CA TRP A 161 -1.95 -15.93 28.21
C TRP A 161 -3.14 -15.04 28.58
N LYS A 162 -4.07 -15.52 29.40
CA LYS A 162 -5.26 -14.75 29.80
C LYS A 162 -4.87 -13.42 30.45
N GLY A 163 -5.42 -12.33 29.89
CA GLY A 163 -5.18 -10.96 30.35
C GLY A 163 -3.79 -10.40 30.04
N LYS A 164 -2.98 -11.12 29.23
CA LYS A 164 -1.62 -10.70 28.89
C LYS A 164 -1.44 -10.19 27.47
N VAL A 165 -2.43 -10.36 26.60
CA VAL A 165 -2.33 -10.12 25.16
C VAL A 165 -3.08 -8.84 24.77
N GLY A 166 -2.53 -8.05 23.84
CA GLY A 166 -3.21 -6.98 23.12
C GLY A 166 -3.38 -7.38 21.65
N ILE A 167 -4.53 -7.11 21.08
CA ILE A 167 -4.83 -7.28 19.65
C ILE A 167 -5.73 -6.15 19.15
N ALA A 168 -5.66 -5.87 17.84
CA ALA A 168 -6.50 -4.90 17.16
C ALA A 168 -7.27 -5.57 16.01
N PRO A 169 -8.35 -6.31 16.28
CA PRO A 169 -9.04 -7.10 15.25
C PRO A 169 -9.71 -6.29 14.15
N SER A 170 -10.00 -5.00 14.40
CA SER A 170 -10.58 -4.05 13.44
C SER A 170 -9.52 -3.39 12.54
N ASP A 171 -8.24 -3.49 12.90
CA ASP A 171 -7.14 -3.00 12.09
C ASP A 171 -6.96 -3.90 10.85
N ALA A 172 -6.74 -3.27 9.70
CA ALA A 172 -6.54 -3.98 8.43
C ALA A 172 -5.31 -4.90 8.47
N ASP A 173 -4.32 -4.61 9.31
CA ASP A 173 -3.10 -5.40 9.46
C ASP A 173 -3.28 -6.73 10.20
N PHE A 174 -4.36 -6.87 10.99
CA PHE A 174 -4.68 -8.13 11.66
C PHE A 174 -5.31 -9.18 10.72
N LEU A 175 -6.04 -8.73 9.70
CA LEU A 175 -6.75 -9.61 8.76
C LEU A 175 -5.82 -10.59 8.00
N PRO A 176 -4.68 -10.16 7.42
CA PRO A 176 -3.75 -11.08 6.75
C PRO A 176 -3.19 -12.16 7.67
N LEU A 177 -2.97 -11.86 8.95
CA LEU A 177 -2.54 -12.87 9.91
C LEU A 177 -3.63 -13.93 10.14
N VAL A 178 -4.90 -13.51 10.24
CA VAL A 178 -6.03 -14.45 10.34
C VAL A 178 -6.15 -15.30 9.08
N SER A 179 -5.99 -14.71 7.89
CA SER A 179 -5.98 -15.44 6.62
C SER A 179 -4.83 -16.45 6.54
N ALA A 180 -3.66 -16.10 7.07
CA ALA A 180 -2.52 -17.02 7.15
C ALA A 180 -2.81 -18.20 8.07
N VAL A 181 -3.42 -17.96 9.24
CA VAL A 181 -3.87 -19.04 10.13
C VAL A 181 -4.90 -19.92 9.42
N LEU A 182 -5.86 -19.33 8.74
CA LEU A 182 -6.89 -20.06 7.97
C LEU A 182 -6.27 -20.96 6.89
N ALA A 183 -5.35 -20.42 6.11
CA ALA A 183 -4.68 -21.17 5.05
C ALA A 183 -3.85 -22.35 5.57
N LEU A 184 -3.22 -22.19 6.74
CA LEU A 184 -2.33 -23.21 7.32
C LEU A 184 -3.05 -24.22 8.21
N LYS A 185 -4.13 -23.83 8.87
CA LYS A 185 -4.79 -24.63 9.92
C LYS A 185 -6.24 -25.00 9.62
N GLY A 186 -6.86 -24.31 8.65
CA GLY A 186 -8.28 -24.50 8.34
C GLY A 186 -9.21 -23.74 9.27
N GLU A 187 -10.48 -23.73 8.91
CA GLU A 187 -11.52 -22.88 9.53
C GLU A 187 -11.75 -23.18 11.01
N GLU A 188 -11.87 -24.46 11.37
CA GLU A 188 -12.16 -24.87 12.74
C GLU A 188 -11.08 -24.42 13.72
N GLN A 189 -9.80 -24.67 13.38
CA GLN A 189 -8.68 -24.29 14.24
C GLN A 189 -8.49 -22.77 14.30
N THR A 190 -8.74 -22.07 13.20
CA THR A 190 -8.73 -20.59 13.17
C THR A 190 -9.79 -20.01 14.08
N LEU A 191 -11.02 -20.51 13.99
CA LEU A 191 -12.10 -20.05 14.86
C LEU A 191 -11.82 -20.34 16.35
N ALA A 192 -11.25 -21.52 16.65
CA ALA A 192 -10.84 -21.87 18.02
C ALA A 192 -9.75 -20.91 18.54
N TRP A 193 -8.74 -20.59 17.71
CA TRP A 193 -7.68 -19.64 18.04
C TRP A 193 -8.25 -18.24 18.29
N LEU A 194 -9.12 -17.73 17.42
CA LEU A 194 -9.76 -16.42 17.57
C LEU A 194 -10.60 -16.32 18.86
N LYS A 195 -11.35 -17.37 19.21
CA LYS A 195 -12.10 -17.42 20.47
C LYS A 195 -11.19 -17.43 21.70
N GLY A 196 -10.06 -18.12 21.60
CA GLY A 196 -9.01 -18.09 22.63
C GLY A 196 -8.40 -16.71 22.79
N LEU A 197 -8.04 -16.05 21.67
CA LEU A 197 -7.56 -14.68 21.68
C LEU A 197 -8.58 -13.71 22.30
N LYS A 198 -9.87 -13.81 21.93
CA LYS A 198 -10.93 -12.99 22.54
C LYS A 198 -10.98 -13.13 24.06
N THR A 199 -10.79 -14.34 24.57
CA THR A 199 -10.79 -14.61 26.01
C THR A 199 -9.55 -14.07 26.71
N ASN A 200 -8.40 -14.06 26.01
CA ASN A 200 -7.09 -13.76 26.59
C ASN A 200 -6.66 -12.31 26.41
N SER A 201 -7.30 -11.57 25.49
CA SER A 201 -6.79 -10.29 25.04
C SER A 201 -7.59 -9.10 25.53
N GLN A 202 -6.91 -7.96 25.66
CA GLN A 202 -7.48 -6.65 25.60
C GLN A 202 -7.56 -6.23 24.13
N ILE A 203 -8.70 -5.71 23.72
CA ILE A 203 -8.96 -5.24 22.34
C ILE A 203 -8.62 -3.76 22.25
N PHE A 204 -7.96 -3.38 21.17
CA PHE A 204 -7.59 -2.01 20.80
C PHE A 204 -8.15 -1.69 19.41
N ASP A 205 -8.23 -0.41 19.09
CA ASP A 205 -8.74 0.07 17.80
C ASP A 205 -7.72 -0.17 16.66
N ASP A 206 -6.42 -0.03 16.99
CA ASP A 206 -5.30 -0.15 16.05
C ASP A 206 -4.04 -0.74 16.73
N ASP A 207 -3.05 -1.10 15.93
CA ASP A 207 -1.77 -1.63 16.38
C ASP A 207 -0.90 -0.58 17.09
N GLU A 208 -1.10 0.72 16.84
CA GLU A 208 -0.45 1.82 17.60
C GLU A 208 -0.90 1.78 19.05
N GLY A 209 -2.21 1.59 19.28
CA GLY A 209 -2.78 1.38 20.62
C GLY A 209 -2.23 0.15 21.31
N VAL A 210 -2.06 -0.95 20.57
CA VAL A 210 -1.49 -2.21 21.07
C VAL A 210 -0.05 -1.99 21.53
N VAL A 211 0.81 -1.46 20.66
CA VAL A 211 2.25 -1.29 20.99
C VAL A 211 2.46 -0.28 22.13
N ALA A 212 1.67 0.80 22.16
CA ALA A 212 1.69 1.75 23.26
C ALA A 212 1.25 1.10 24.59
N ALA A 213 0.22 0.22 24.58
CA ALA A 213 -0.23 -0.52 25.74
C ALA A 213 0.82 -1.51 26.25
N VAL A 214 1.51 -2.22 25.34
CA VAL A 214 2.65 -3.08 25.69
C VAL A 214 3.76 -2.26 26.32
N ASN A 215 4.17 -1.14 25.70
CA ASN A 215 5.25 -0.30 26.19
C ASN A 215 4.99 0.25 27.61
N ARG A 216 3.77 0.74 27.91
CA ARG A 216 3.41 1.21 29.26
C ARG A 216 3.10 0.07 30.24
N GLY A 217 3.09 -1.19 29.81
CA GLY A 217 2.85 -2.37 30.62
C GLY A 217 1.37 -2.61 30.96
N ALA A 218 0.42 -2.06 30.24
CA ALA A 218 -1.00 -2.36 30.39
C ALA A 218 -1.30 -3.82 30.03
N VAL A 219 -0.70 -4.33 28.97
CA VAL A 219 -0.63 -5.75 28.61
C VAL A 219 0.82 -6.22 28.58
N ALA A 220 1.04 -7.52 28.61
CA ALA A 220 2.40 -8.07 28.59
C ALA A 220 2.95 -8.25 27.17
N THR A 221 2.06 -8.55 26.22
CA THR A 221 2.38 -8.78 24.80
C THR A 221 1.33 -8.20 23.88
N GLY A 222 1.65 -8.07 22.58
CA GLY A 222 0.71 -7.70 21.54
C GLY A 222 1.14 -8.21 20.17
N LEU A 223 0.20 -8.72 19.38
CA LEU A 223 0.44 -9.03 17.98
C LEU A 223 0.31 -7.74 17.16
N ILE A 224 1.36 -7.40 16.42
CA ILE A 224 1.46 -6.19 15.60
C ILE A 224 2.32 -6.45 14.36
N ASN A 225 2.37 -5.50 13.44
CA ASN A 225 3.42 -5.46 12.43
C ASN A 225 4.68 -4.75 12.98
N ASN A 226 5.85 -5.14 12.49
CA ASN A 226 7.16 -4.70 13.00
C ASN A 226 7.34 -3.18 13.02
N TYR A 227 6.79 -2.47 12.05
CA TYR A 227 7.00 -1.04 11.90
C TYR A 227 6.32 -0.21 13.01
N TYR A 228 5.23 -0.68 13.61
CA TYR A 228 4.60 0.04 14.72
C TYR A 228 5.51 0.15 15.94
N TRP A 229 6.22 -0.91 16.29
CA TRP A 229 7.21 -0.84 17.36
C TRP A 229 8.40 0.04 16.98
N SER A 230 8.89 -0.07 15.75
CA SER A 230 10.02 0.72 15.26
C SER A 230 9.72 2.23 15.29
N ARG A 231 8.50 2.62 14.91
CA ARG A 231 8.01 4.01 15.01
C ARG A 231 7.95 4.49 16.45
N LEU A 232 7.28 3.73 17.32
CA LEU A 232 7.20 4.05 18.72
C LEU A 232 8.60 4.25 19.31
N HIS A 233 9.52 3.32 19.04
CA HIS A 233 10.90 3.38 19.53
C HIS A 233 11.63 4.63 19.01
N ALA A 234 11.52 4.93 17.74
CA ALA A 234 12.13 6.13 17.13
C ALA A 234 11.57 7.43 17.72
N GLU A 235 10.26 7.47 18.04
CA GLU A 235 9.59 8.64 18.59
C GLU A 235 9.98 8.90 20.04
N ILE A 236 9.95 7.86 20.89
CA ILE A 236 10.13 8.05 22.35
C ILE A 236 11.57 7.84 22.81
N GLY A 237 12.41 7.18 22.01
CA GLY A 237 13.82 6.89 22.27
C GLY A 237 14.05 5.80 23.32
N ASP A 238 15.29 5.32 23.42
CA ASP A 238 15.74 4.20 24.28
C ASP A 238 15.32 4.36 25.74
N ALA A 239 15.46 5.57 26.29
CA ALA A 239 15.19 5.85 27.70
C ALA A 239 13.73 5.62 28.12
N LYS A 240 12.79 5.71 27.18
CA LYS A 240 11.35 5.53 27.42
C LYS A 240 10.82 4.22 26.87
N THR A 241 11.57 3.53 26.03
CA THR A 241 11.19 2.23 25.48
C THR A 241 11.33 1.15 26.55
N ARG A 242 10.22 0.49 26.87
CA ARG A 242 10.10 -0.60 27.85
C ARG A 242 9.57 -1.87 27.19
N SER A 243 9.58 -1.89 25.89
CA SER A 243 9.12 -3.01 25.07
C SER A 243 10.21 -3.41 24.07
N ALA A 244 10.10 -4.62 23.55
CA ALA A 244 10.92 -5.12 22.45
C ALA A 244 10.03 -5.92 21.52
N ILE A 245 10.53 -6.23 20.32
CA ILE A 245 9.85 -7.16 19.41
C ILE A 245 10.49 -8.54 19.48
N TYR A 246 9.67 -9.54 19.34
CA TYR A 246 10.04 -10.93 19.19
C TYR A 246 9.62 -11.40 17.80
N HIS A 247 10.59 -11.82 17.01
CA HIS A 247 10.37 -12.44 15.70
C HIS A 247 10.13 -13.93 15.91
N PHE A 248 8.95 -14.40 15.53
CA PHE A 248 8.67 -15.83 15.54
C PHE A 248 9.62 -16.55 14.58
N GLY A 249 9.97 -17.76 14.88
CA GLY A 249 10.91 -18.56 14.07
C GLY A 249 10.24 -19.74 13.37
N HIS A 250 11.07 -20.52 12.66
CA HIS A 250 10.70 -21.84 12.13
C HIS A 250 9.45 -21.90 11.23
N GLY A 251 9.16 -20.82 10.49
CA GLY A 251 7.99 -20.76 9.64
C GLY A 251 6.66 -20.65 10.39
N ASP A 252 6.70 -20.14 11.63
CA ASP A 252 5.47 -19.89 12.39
C ASP A 252 4.60 -18.86 11.71
N VAL A 253 3.28 -19.01 11.84
CA VAL A 253 2.31 -18.08 11.28
C VAL A 253 2.49 -16.65 11.80
N GLY A 254 2.98 -16.50 13.03
CA GLY A 254 3.29 -15.20 13.64
C GLY A 254 4.48 -14.46 13.01
N ALA A 255 5.24 -15.12 12.13
CA ALA A 255 6.29 -14.50 11.32
C ALA A 255 5.79 -14.21 9.88
N LEU A 256 4.48 -14.01 9.68
CA LEU A 256 3.94 -13.70 8.37
C LEU A 256 4.62 -12.48 7.76
N VAL A 257 5.13 -12.64 6.56
CA VAL A 257 5.58 -11.52 5.72
C VAL A 257 4.49 -11.21 4.71
N ASN A 258 3.85 -10.05 4.88
CA ASN A 258 2.90 -9.51 3.91
C ASN A 258 3.53 -8.33 3.16
N VAL A 259 2.88 -7.88 2.09
CA VAL A 259 3.40 -6.82 1.23
C VAL A 259 2.38 -5.70 1.06
N SER A 260 2.90 -4.48 0.98
CA SER A 260 2.19 -3.38 0.34
C SER A 260 2.29 -3.51 -1.18
N GLY A 261 1.38 -2.93 -1.91
CA GLY A 261 1.44 -3.03 -3.35
C GLY A 261 0.56 -2.00 -4.06
N ALA A 262 0.82 -1.84 -5.35
CA ALA A 262 0.09 -0.91 -6.20
C ALA A 262 -0.36 -1.56 -7.51
N GLY A 263 -1.54 -1.18 -7.98
CA GLY A 263 -2.11 -1.63 -9.25
C GLY A 263 -2.72 -0.48 -10.04
N VAL A 264 -2.68 -0.59 -11.36
CA VAL A 264 -3.35 0.33 -12.28
C VAL A 264 -4.77 -0.13 -12.50
N LEU A 265 -5.76 0.79 -12.36
CA LEU A 265 -7.15 0.46 -12.64
C LEU A 265 -7.38 0.31 -14.16
N LYS A 266 -8.25 -0.62 -14.58
CA LYS A 266 -8.67 -0.72 -15.99
C LYS A 266 -9.41 0.53 -16.46
N SER A 267 -10.02 1.27 -15.55
CA SER A 267 -10.71 2.56 -15.79
C SER A 267 -9.76 3.75 -15.87
N ALA A 268 -8.44 3.55 -15.67
CA ALA A 268 -7.47 4.63 -15.62
C ALA A 268 -7.57 5.57 -16.82
N HIS A 269 -7.72 6.88 -16.54
CA HIS A 269 -7.76 7.94 -17.56
C HIS A 269 -6.37 8.24 -18.12
N ASN A 270 -5.33 8.01 -17.31
CA ASN A 270 -3.93 8.17 -17.69
C ASN A 270 -3.15 6.88 -17.36
N ALA A 271 -3.44 5.82 -18.12
CA ALA A 271 -2.80 4.51 -17.91
C ALA A 271 -1.27 4.57 -18.03
N ASP A 272 -0.74 5.32 -19.00
CA ASP A 272 0.71 5.49 -19.18
C ASP A 272 1.37 6.18 -17.99
N GLY A 273 0.73 7.23 -17.47
CA GLY A 273 1.19 7.91 -16.25
C GLY A 273 1.14 7.01 -15.02
N ALA A 274 0.08 6.20 -14.91
CA ALA A 274 -0.11 5.22 -13.85
C ALA A 274 0.96 4.12 -13.88
N GLN A 275 1.29 3.55 -15.05
CA GLN A 275 2.37 2.56 -15.20
C GLN A 275 3.74 3.17 -14.83
N LYS A 276 4.01 4.42 -15.25
CA LYS A 276 5.22 5.14 -14.84
C LYS A 276 5.30 5.33 -13.32
N PHE A 277 4.15 5.58 -12.67
CA PHE A 277 4.11 5.71 -11.21
C PHE A 277 4.40 4.37 -10.52
N LEU A 278 3.85 3.25 -11.00
CA LEU A 278 4.22 1.93 -10.49
C LEU A 278 5.71 1.64 -10.66
N ALA A 279 6.26 1.88 -11.84
CA ALA A 279 7.69 1.71 -12.11
C ALA A 279 8.56 2.58 -11.19
N TYR A 280 8.12 3.82 -10.90
CA TYR A 280 8.78 4.69 -9.94
C TYR A 280 8.75 4.12 -8.52
N LEU A 281 7.57 3.64 -8.03
CA LEU A 281 7.43 3.10 -6.68
C LEU A 281 8.37 1.92 -6.38
N VAL A 282 8.62 1.06 -7.37
CA VAL A 282 9.53 -0.09 -7.22
C VAL A 282 10.96 0.21 -7.66
N GLY A 283 11.22 1.41 -8.19
CA GLY A 283 12.54 1.86 -8.59
C GLY A 283 13.43 2.20 -7.39
N GLU A 284 14.74 2.10 -7.59
CA GLU A 284 15.76 2.30 -6.54
C GLU A 284 15.55 3.59 -5.74
N ARG A 285 15.27 4.71 -6.43
CA ARG A 285 15.11 6.02 -5.79
C ARG A 285 13.92 6.07 -4.82
N ALA A 286 12.74 5.62 -5.25
CA ALA A 286 11.57 5.60 -4.36
C ALA A 286 11.77 4.64 -3.19
N GLN A 287 12.37 3.49 -3.45
CA GLN A 287 12.68 2.50 -2.41
C GLN A 287 13.70 3.04 -1.39
N GLN A 288 14.71 3.81 -1.83
CA GLN A 288 15.64 4.52 -0.93
C GLN A 288 14.94 5.60 -0.12
N LEU A 289 14.01 6.38 -0.73
CA LEU A 289 13.21 7.37 0.00
C LEU A 289 12.35 6.72 1.08
N MET A 290 11.74 5.58 0.79
CA MET A 290 10.95 4.81 1.76
C MET A 290 11.82 4.24 2.88
N ALA A 291 12.92 3.56 2.55
CA ALA A 291 13.83 2.97 3.53
C ALA A 291 14.45 4.01 4.46
N ASN A 292 14.78 5.20 3.96
CA ASN A 292 15.41 6.28 4.74
C ASN A 292 14.39 7.26 5.34
N SER A 293 13.09 6.99 5.25
CA SER A 293 12.07 7.89 5.77
C SER A 293 12.04 7.96 7.30
N HIS A 294 12.53 6.92 7.99
CA HIS A 294 12.38 6.68 9.43
C HIS A 294 10.91 6.80 9.91
N VAL A 295 9.98 6.54 8.99
CA VAL A 295 8.53 6.55 9.22
C VAL A 295 7.91 5.21 8.82
N MET A 296 8.29 4.65 7.67
CA MET A 296 7.73 3.39 7.20
C MET A 296 8.24 2.19 8.03
N PHE A 297 9.56 2.09 8.21
CA PHE A 297 10.19 0.91 8.81
C PHE A 297 9.71 -0.42 8.19
N GLU A 298 9.46 -0.39 6.88
CA GLU A 298 9.13 -1.54 6.05
C GLU A 298 10.36 -1.96 5.23
N TYR A 299 10.38 -3.18 4.75
CA TYR A 299 11.46 -3.73 3.95
C TYR A 299 11.32 -3.31 2.49
N PRO A 300 12.33 -2.66 1.90
CA PRO A 300 12.35 -2.42 0.46
C PRO A 300 12.44 -3.75 -0.31
N LEU A 301 11.75 -3.84 -1.44
CA LEU A 301 11.77 -5.05 -2.28
C LEU A 301 12.71 -4.93 -3.49
N HIS A 302 13.25 -3.75 -3.76
CA HIS A 302 14.29 -3.54 -4.76
C HIS A 302 15.63 -4.11 -4.27
N ALA A 303 16.23 -5.02 -5.03
CA ALA A 303 17.43 -5.77 -4.63
C ALA A 303 18.65 -4.88 -4.29
N GLY A 304 18.72 -3.66 -4.84
CA GLY A 304 19.82 -2.71 -4.60
C GLY A 304 19.65 -1.83 -3.36
N VAL A 305 18.54 -1.95 -2.61
CA VAL A 305 18.22 -1.06 -1.49
C VAL A 305 18.25 -1.82 -0.18
N ALA A 306 19.09 -1.36 0.75
CA ALA A 306 19.11 -1.92 2.11
C ALA A 306 17.93 -1.39 2.93
N PRO A 307 17.35 -2.20 3.83
CA PRO A 307 16.34 -1.75 4.78
C PRO A 307 16.95 -0.77 5.80
N ASP A 308 16.08 -0.08 6.55
CA ASP A 308 16.49 0.71 7.71
C ASP A 308 17.34 -0.16 8.67
N PRO A 309 18.50 0.33 9.18
CA PRO A 309 19.36 -0.42 10.09
C PRO A 309 18.70 -0.87 11.40
N ALA A 310 17.59 -0.25 11.78
CA ALA A 310 16.80 -0.65 12.95
C ALA A 310 16.02 -1.96 12.73
N LEU A 311 15.88 -2.39 11.46
CA LEU A 311 15.18 -3.62 11.12
C LEU A 311 16.12 -4.83 11.14
N LYS A 312 15.57 -5.99 11.52
CA LYS A 312 16.24 -7.27 11.31
C LYS A 312 16.51 -7.47 9.80
N PRO A 313 17.68 -8.00 9.39
CA PRO A 313 17.94 -8.24 7.97
C PRO A 313 16.84 -9.09 7.31
N PHE A 314 16.35 -8.67 6.15
CA PHE A 314 15.24 -9.34 5.46
C PHE A 314 15.52 -10.83 5.15
N ALA A 315 16.79 -11.16 4.87
CA ALA A 315 17.22 -12.54 4.61
C ALA A 315 17.18 -13.45 5.85
N GLU A 316 17.09 -12.87 7.06
CA GLU A 316 17.00 -13.61 8.32
C GLU A 316 15.55 -13.84 8.78
N LEU A 317 14.57 -13.29 8.06
CA LEU A 317 13.17 -13.56 8.32
C LEU A 317 12.84 -15.00 7.90
N THR A 318 12.03 -15.66 8.71
CA THR A 318 11.63 -17.06 8.48
C THR A 318 10.09 -17.16 8.39
N PRO A 319 9.47 -16.54 7.36
CA PRO A 319 8.02 -16.57 7.23
C PRO A 319 7.50 -17.98 6.97
N PRO A 320 6.22 -18.23 7.23
CA PRO A 320 5.57 -19.47 6.84
C PRO A 320 5.61 -19.64 5.31
N ALA A 321 5.58 -20.91 4.87
CA ALA A 321 5.57 -21.23 3.44
C ALA A 321 4.18 -20.95 2.83
N LEU A 322 3.82 -19.67 2.75
CA LEU A 322 2.57 -19.17 2.15
C LEU A 322 2.90 -18.27 0.97
N THR A 323 2.06 -18.37 -0.07
CA THR A 323 2.05 -17.44 -1.19
C THR A 323 1.01 -16.34 -0.93
N ILE A 324 1.19 -15.18 -1.57
CA ILE A 324 0.18 -14.10 -1.55
C ILE A 324 -1.20 -14.62 -2.01
N GLN A 325 -1.23 -15.48 -3.02
CA GLN A 325 -2.48 -16.07 -3.48
C GLN A 325 -3.20 -16.91 -2.42
N GLN A 326 -2.47 -17.59 -1.53
CA GLN A 326 -3.05 -18.37 -0.44
C GLN A 326 -3.61 -17.51 0.69
N LEU A 327 -3.15 -16.25 0.84
CA LEU A 327 -3.78 -15.29 1.77
C LEU A 327 -5.17 -14.88 1.28
N GLY A 328 -5.37 -14.75 -0.05
CA GLY A 328 -6.66 -14.39 -0.63
C GLY A 328 -7.07 -12.94 -0.38
N ASP A 329 -8.37 -12.68 -0.34
CA ASP A 329 -9.01 -11.37 -0.23
C ASP A 329 -9.51 -11.03 1.20
N ASP A 330 -9.09 -11.77 2.20
CA ASP A 330 -9.48 -11.64 3.62
C ASP A 330 -10.99 -11.78 3.93
N SER A 331 -11.83 -12.01 2.94
CA SER A 331 -13.31 -12.08 3.16
C SER A 331 -13.70 -13.16 4.14
N GLN A 332 -13.05 -14.32 4.08
CA GLN A 332 -13.30 -15.44 5.00
C GLN A 332 -12.72 -15.16 6.40
N ALA A 333 -11.55 -14.52 6.49
CA ALA A 333 -10.96 -14.06 7.76
C ALA A 333 -11.92 -13.12 8.50
N GLY A 334 -12.47 -12.13 7.80
CA GLY A 334 -13.46 -11.21 8.35
C GLY A 334 -14.73 -11.90 8.84
N LYS A 335 -15.21 -12.96 8.15
CA LYS A 335 -16.34 -13.78 8.64
C LYS A 335 -16.01 -14.50 9.95
N LEU A 336 -14.82 -15.08 10.04
CA LEU A 336 -14.36 -15.79 11.25
C LEU A 336 -14.18 -14.85 12.44
N LEU A 337 -13.67 -13.64 12.22
CA LEU A 337 -13.60 -12.61 13.26
C LEU A 337 -14.97 -12.25 13.82
N ARG A 338 -15.99 -12.06 12.95
CA ARG A 338 -17.38 -11.85 13.39
C ARG A 338 -17.95 -13.05 14.13
N GLN A 339 -17.71 -14.27 13.65
CA GLN A 339 -18.15 -15.49 14.35
C GLN A 339 -17.49 -15.67 15.71
N ALA A 340 -16.24 -15.23 15.85
CA ALA A 340 -15.56 -15.21 17.15
C ALA A 340 -16.04 -14.05 18.05
N GLY A 341 -16.78 -13.09 17.50
CA GLY A 341 -17.24 -11.87 18.19
C GLY A 341 -16.11 -10.89 18.48
N LEU A 342 -15.14 -10.80 17.56
CA LEU A 342 -14.02 -9.85 17.58
C LEU A 342 -14.29 -8.62 16.69
N LEU A 343 -15.28 -8.72 15.78
CA LEU A 343 -15.86 -7.63 15.00
C LEU A 343 -17.37 -7.59 15.20
#